data_41af6d5ff0b5d32ca7b739fa6ba564bd
#
_entry.id   41af6d5ff0b5d32ca7b739fa6ba564bd
#
_cell.length_a   1.000
_cell.length_b   1.000
_cell.length_c   1.000
_cell.angle_alpha   90.00
_cell.angle_beta   90.00
_cell.angle_gamma   90.00
#
_symmetry.space_group_name_H-M   'P 1'
#
loop_
_entity.id
_entity.type
_entity.pdbx_description
1 polymer ?
#
loop_
_entity_poly.entity_id
_entity_poly.type
_entity_poly.pdbx_seq_one_letter_code
_entity_poly.pdbx_strand_id
1 'polypeptide(L)'
;MRIRQMLVDKNRYKYKCPYSMNATRIVVHNTANDASANNEIKYMISNNNEVSFHLAVDDKEAVQGIPFNRNTWNAGDGNGKGNREGLSIEICYSKSGGDKFIKAEKNAAKIIATLLKERNWGIDKVTKHQDYSKKYCPHRTLDMGWDRFLNMIKEKLNETRERPFIIGDIIYNTSDLYLHETAGYGGKSMLLKKGTKGVVKKYHYNNGLYMALGDATSYYDAAWTNEFEKFTTTKPPVEELKEDNKETTKEPEKEDKNRENNNNKDNKDTNNNDLDKELERQNPLLWFIDKIIKLLVKIFKRRKK
;
A
#
# COMPACT_ATOMS: atom_id res chain seq x y z
N MET A 1 5.74 -9.11 -4.54
CA MET A 1 5.73 -10.01 -3.34
C MET A 1 5.05 -9.25 -2.21
N ARG A 2 4.13 -9.91 -1.50
CA ARG A 2 3.41 -9.34 -0.35
C ARG A 2 4.22 -9.53 0.94
N ILE A 3 4.14 -8.55 1.85
CA ILE A 3 4.65 -8.67 3.22
C ILE A 3 3.53 -9.23 4.09
N ARG A 4 3.73 -10.41 4.66
CA ARG A 4 2.82 -11.01 5.62
C ARG A 4 3.16 -10.53 7.03
N GLN A 5 2.18 -10.15 7.81
CA GLN A 5 2.38 -9.70 9.18
C GLN A 5 2.30 -10.87 10.19
N MET A 6 3.27 -10.93 11.08
CA MET A 6 3.32 -11.78 12.27
C MET A 6 3.94 -10.93 13.39
N LEU A 7 3.20 -9.92 13.82
CA LEU A 7 3.74 -8.90 14.69
C LEU A 7 3.96 -9.41 16.13
N VAL A 8 5.02 -8.91 16.74
CA VAL A 8 5.32 -9.12 18.15
C VAL A 8 4.21 -8.60 19.04
N ASP A 9 3.88 -9.32 20.11
CA ASP A 9 2.90 -8.89 21.11
C ASP A 9 3.36 -7.60 21.81
N LYS A 10 2.41 -6.70 22.11
CA LYS A 10 2.68 -5.41 22.74
C LYS A 10 3.36 -5.52 24.10
N ASN A 11 3.11 -6.60 24.86
CA ASN A 11 3.75 -6.86 26.14
C ASN A 11 5.27 -7.11 26.01
N ARG A 12 5.75 -7.45 24.81
CA ARG A 12 7.17 -7.65 24.49
C ARG A 12 7.85 -6.43 23.89
N TYR A 13 7.13 -5.35 23.65
CA TYR A 13 7.71 -4.12 23.10
C TYR A 13 8.90 -3.62 23.91
N LYS A 14 8.83 -3.74 25.25
CA LYS A 14 9.92 -3.34 26.15
C LYS A 14 11.26 -4.00 25.85
N TYR A 15 11.25 -5.21 25.29
CA TYR A 15 12.45 -5.95 24.90
C TYR A 15 12.80 -5.73 23.42
N LYS A 16 11.78 -5.76 22.54
CA LYS A 16 11.99 -5.85 21.10
C LYS A 16 12.01 -4.51 20.38
N CYS A 17 11.19 -3.56 20.81
CA CYS A 17 10.99 -2.32 20.09
C CYS A 17 10.43 -1.21 21.00
N PRO A 18 11.15 -0.85 22.10
CA PRO A 18 10.61 0.02 23.15
C PRO A 18 10.27 1.43 22.68
N TYR A 19 10.88 1.90 21.60
CA TYR A 19 10.75 3.28 21.17
C TYR A 19 9.95 3.43 19.88
N SER A 20 9.22 4.52 19.76
CA SER A 20 8.70 4.97 18.46
C SER A 20 9.83 5.34 17.52
N MET A 21 9.63 5.19 16.22
CA MET A 21 10.62 5.45 15.20
C MET A 21 9.98 6.14 13.99
N ASN A 22 10.67 7.15 13.48
CA ASN A 22 10.46 7.65 12.14
C ASN A 22 11.62 7.15 11.27
N ALA A 23 11.35 6.16 10.42
CA ALA A 23 12.39 5.55 9.62
C ALA A 23 12.93 6.52 8.56
N THR A 24 14.26 6.54 8.38
CA THR A 24 14.95 7.38 7.38
C THR A 24 15.82 6.57 6.42
N ARG A 25 15.96 5.27 6.65
CA ARG A 25 16.83 4.36 5.89
C ARG A 25 16.41 2.90 6.00
N ILE A 26 17.06 2.06 5.21
CA ILE A 26 16.95 0.60 5.27
C ILE A 26 18.31 0.05 5.71
N VAL A 27 18.31 -0.93 6.62
CA VAL A 27 19.52 -1.64 7.05
C VAL A 27 19.38 -3.11 6.65
N VAL A 28 20.31 -3.58 5.83
CA VAL A 28 20.30 -4.94 5.27
C VAL A 28 21.20 -5.85 6.10
N HIS A 29 20.70 -7.06 6.36
CA HIS A 29 21.36 -8.11 7.10
C HIS A 29 21.27 -9.47 6.39
N ASN A 30 22.09 -10.41 6.82
CA ASN A 30 21.95 -11.83 6.52
C ASN A 30 21.80 -12.61 7.82
N THR A 31 20.87 -13.58 7.86
CA THR A 31 20.51 -14.33 9.08
C THR A 31 21.65 -15.21 9.66
N ALA A 32 22.67 -15.51 8.85
CA ALA A 32 23.78 -16.42 9.20
C ALA A 32 23.34 -17.87 9.58
N ASN A 33 22.15 -18.25 9.15
CA ASN A 33 21.56 -19.59 9.31
C ASN A 33 20.74 -19.96 8.06
N ASP A 34 19.97 -21.06 8.12
CA ASP A 34 19.14 -21.57 7.01
C ASP A 34 17.66 -21.68 7.39
N ALA A 35 17.21 -20.89 8.35
CA ALA A 35 15.80 -20.80 8.67
C ALA A 35 15.01 -20.01 7.62
N SER A 36 13.72 -20.32 7.49
CA SER A 36 12.78 -19.53 6.66
C SER A 36 12.41 -18.22 7.32
N ALA A 37 11.90 -17.27 6.54
CA ALA A 37 11.41 -15.99 7.05
C ALA A 37 10.36 -16.15 8.17
N ASN A 38 9.45 -17.13 8.01
CA ASN A 38 8.48 -17.48 9.04
C ASN A 38 9.15 -17.92 10.35
N ASN A 39 10.16 -18.79 10.28
CA ASN A 39 10.83 -19.29 11.46
C ASN A 39 11.70 -18.23 12.13
N GLU A 40 12.38 -17.38 11.36
CA GLU A 40 13.14 -16.25 11.88
C GLU A 40 12.24 -15.29 12.69
N ILE A 41 11.11 -14.87 12.12
CA ILE A 41 10.19 -13.98 12.81
C ILE A 41 9.56 -14.69 14.02
N LYS A 42 9.09 -15.94 13.86
CA LYS A 42 8.50 -16.69 14.96
C LYS A 42 9.47 -16.82 16.15
N TYR A 43 10.74 -17.16 15.88
CA TYR A 43 11.76 -17.22 16.92
C TYR A 43 11.99 -15.85 17.57
N MET A 44 12.20 -14.81 16.77
CA MET A 44 12.50 -13.46 17.25
C MET A 44 11.38 -12.91 18.14
N ILE A 45 10.11 -13.07 17.76
CA ILE A 45 8.98 -12.53 18.54
C ILE A 45 8.62 -13.37 19.76
N SER A 46 9.07 -14.63 19.84
CA SER A 46 8.69 -15.58 20.92
C SER A 46 9.60 -15.52 22.16
N ASN A 47 10.76 -14.88 22.07
CA ASN A 47 11.74 -14.81 23.16
C ASN A 47 11.90 -13.37 23.71
N ASN A 48 12.60 -13.22 24.84
CA ASN A 48 12.85 -11.93 25.50
C ASN A 48 14.22 -11.33 25.20
N ASN A 49 15.00 -11.93 24.28
CA ASN A 49 16.26 -11.33 23.85
C ASN A 49 16.01 -9.98 23.21
N GLU A 50 16.90 -9.02 23.41
CA GLU A 50 16.73 -7.65 22.86
C GLU A 50 16.97 -7.60 21.35
N VAL A 51 17.52 -8.64 20.72
CA VAL A 51 17.70 -8.69 19.26
C VAL A 51 16.35 -8.71 18.55
N SER A 52 16.20 -7.82 17.58
CA SER A 52 14.97 -7.69 16.80
C SER A 52 15.24 -7.04 15.44
N PHE A 53 14.35 -7.31 14.48
CA PHE A 53 14.37 -6.77 13.12
C PHE A 53 12.95 -6.66 12.57
N HIS A 54 12.75 -5.82 11.56
CA HIS A 54 11.41 -5.55 11.02
C HIS A 54 10.93 -6.67 10.11
N LEU A 55 11.76 -7.12 9.17
CA LEU A 55 11.43 -8.09 8.15
C LEU A 55 12.46 -9.21 8.09
N ALA A 56 11.96 -10.42 7.86
CA ALA A 56 12.74 -11.50 7.28
C ALA A 56 12.21 -11.81 5.88
N VAL A 57 13.12 -12.11 4.94
CA VAL A 57 12.77 -12.38 3.54
C VAL A 57 13.44 -13.66 3.10
N ASP A 58 12.67 -14.61 2.59
CA ASP A 58 13.17 -15.86 2.04
C ASP A 58 12.82 -16.05 0.55
N ASP A 59 13.00 -17.25 0.04
CA ASP A 59 12.75 -17.59 -1.36
C ASP A 59 11.26 -17.59 -1.74
N LYS A 60 10.35 -17.51 -0.76
CA LYS A 60 8.90 -17.64 -0.95
C LYS A 60 8.13 -16.43 -0.45
N GLU A 61 8.52 -15.85 0.70
CA GLU A 61 7.76 -14.81 1.37
C GLU A 61 8.63 -13.77 2.07
N ALA A 62 8.00 -12.65 2.43
CA ALA A 62 8.52 -11.67 3.38
C ALA A 62 7.58 -11.62 4.58
N VAL A 63 8.12 -11.72 5.80
CA VAL A 63 7.35 -11.71 7.04
C VAL A 63 7.78 -10.54 7.91
N GLN A 64 6.81 -9.76 8.38
CA GLN A 64 7.05 -8.62 9.27
C GLN A 64 6.82 -9.03 10.73
N GLY A 65 7.83 -8.80 11.58
CA GLY A 65 7.78 -9.07 13.02
C GLY A 65 7.62 -7.83 13.88
N ILE A 66 8.20 -6.70 13.47
CA ILE A 66 8.13 -5.43 14.21
C ILE A 66 7.42 -4.37 13.36
N PRO A 67 6.50 -3.58 13.93
CA PRO A 67 5.86 -2.46 13.22
C PRO A 67 6.89 -1.43 12.74
N PHE A 68 6.74 -0.91 11.52
CA PHE A 68 7.70 0.03 10.91
C PHE A 68 7.84 1.38 11.63
N ASN A 69 6.92 1.71 12.51
CA ASN A 69 6.97 2.90 13.35
C ASN A 69 7.60 2.66 14.74
N ARG A 70 8.28 1.52 14.91
CA ARG A 70 9.02 1.14 16.12
C ARG A 70 10.47 0.87 15.78
N ASN A 71 11.38 1.12 16.74
CA ASN A 71 12.79 0.78 16.58
C ASN A 71 13.04 -0.74 16.60
N THR A 72 14.24 -1.16 16.22
CA THR A 72 14.71 -2.54 16.37
C THR A 72 16.14 -2.56 16.90
N TRP A 73 16.57 -3.73 17.41
CA TRP A 73 17.89 -3.96 17.95
C TRP A 73 18.68 -4.92 17.07
N ASN A 74 19.39 -4.41 16.07
CA ASN A 74 20.01 -5.23 15.02
C ASN A 74 21.38 -4.72 14.55
N ALA A 75 21.63 -3.40 14.66
CA ALA A 75 22.79 -2.78 14.02
C ALA A 75 24.03 -2.69 14.92
N GLY A 76 23.91 -3.01 16.22
CA GLY A 76 25.00 -2.99 17.16
C GLY A 76 25.51 -1.59 17.54
N ASP A 77 24.75 -0.55 17.20
CA ASP A 77 25.06 0.88 17.42
C ASP A 77 24.29 1.50 18.62
N GLY A 78 23.71 0.68 19.47
CA GLY A 78 22.96 1.14 20.66
C GLY A 78 21.78 2.02 20.27
N ASN A 79 21.77 3.28 20.70
CA ASN A 79 20.79 4.28 20.30
C ASN A 79 21.13 5.01 18.99
N GLY A 80 22.01 4.45 18.19
CA GLY A 80 22.43 5.02 16.93
C GLY A 80 21.38 4.90 15.82
N LYS A 81 21.71 5.43 14.65
CA LYS A 81 20.80 5.55 13.53
C LYS A 81 20.41 4.20 12.91
N GLY A 82 21.27 3.18 13.00
CA GLY A 82 20.97 1.84 12.52
C GLY A 82 19.77 1.24 13.26
N ASN A 83 19.79 1.31 14.59
CA ASN A 83 18.72 0.78 15.44
C ASN A 83 17.51 1.71 15.54
N ARG A 84 17.70 3.04 15.54
CA ARG A 84 16.65 4.00 15.87
C ARG A 84 15.99 4.64 14.65
N GLU A 85 16.57 4.51 13.45
CA GLU A 85 16.05 5.10 12.21
C GLU A 85 16.01 4.09 11.04
N GLY A 86 16.53 2.88 11.22
CA GLY A 86 16.66 1.89 10.16
C GLY A 86 15.50 0.90 10.10
N LEU A 87 14.89 0.72 8.92
CA LEU A 87 14.07 -0.45 8.65
C LEU A 87 15.00 -1.64 8.41
N SER A 88 15.10 -2.56 9.35
CA SER A 88 16.02 -3.68 9.25
C SER A 88 15.39 -4.87 8.54
N ILE A 89 16.14 -5.44 7.59
CA ILE A 89 15.71 -6.53 6.72
C ILE A 89 16.73 -7.65 6.76
N GLU A 90 16.33 -8.83 7.20
CA GLU A 90 17.12 -10.05 7.23
C GLU A 90 16.88 -10.88 5.97
N ILE A 91 17.94 -11.20 5.23
CA ILE A 91 17.90 -12.11 4.08
C ILE A 91 18.25 -13.51 4.57
N CYS A 92 17.29 -14.43 4.41
CA CYS A 92 17.37 -15.81 4.90
C CYS A 92 18.31 -16.72 4.07
N TYR A 93 18.61 -17.91 4.59
CA TYR A 93 19.41 -18.97 3.97
C TYR A 93 20.86 -18.58 3.67
N SER A 94 21.40 -17.65 4.42
CA SER A 94 22.72 -17.10 4.12
C SER A 94 23.87 -18.04 4.57
N LYS A 95 23.61 -19.05 5.40
CA LYS A 95 24.62 -20.04 5.81
C LYS A 95 24.97 -20.99 4.66
N SER A 96 24.01 -21.73 4.15
CA SER A 96 24.22 -22.66 3.02
C SER A 96 24.30 -21.95 1.68
N GLY A 97 23.57 -20.85 1.51
CA GLY A 97 23.53 -20.11 0.23
C GLY A 97 22.75 -20.83 -0.86
N GLY A 98 23.34 -20.90 -2.06
CA GLY A 98 22.74 -21.55 -3.20
C GLY A 98 21.45 -20.89 -3.71
N ASP A 99 20.63 -21.65 -4.44
CA ASP A 99 19.43 -21.14 -5.11
C ASP A 99 18.42 -20.48 -4.16
N LYS A 100 18.28 -21.02 -2.94
CA LYS A 100 17.37 -20.44 -1.94
C LYS A 100 17.80 -19.03 -1.53
N PHE A 101 19.10 -18.86 -1.24
CA PHE A 101 19.63 -17.54 -0.91
C PHE A 101 19.50 -16.56 -2.08
N ILE A 102 19.86 -16.99 -3.30
CA ILE A 102 19.75 -16.17 -4.50
C ILE A 102 18.31 -15.68 -4.71
N LYS A 103 17.31 -16.55 -4.51
CA LYS A 103 15.89 -16.17 -4.59
C LYS A 103 15.49 -15.24 -3.44
N ALA A 104 15.94 -15.52 -2.21
CA ALA A 104 15.69 -14.68 -1.04
C ALA A 104 16.25 -13.27 -1.25
N GLU A 105 17.48 -13.16 -1.76
CA GLU A 105 18.12 -11.87 -2.05
C GLU A 105 17.40 -11.10 -3.15
N LYS A 106 16.98 -11.77 -4.25
CA LYS A 106 16.14 -11.16 -5.29
C LYS A 106 14.80 -10.66 -4.75
N ASN A 107 14.19 -11.42 -3.85
CA ASN A 107 12.96 -11.03 -3.18
C ASN A 107 13.18 -9.84 -2.24
N ALA A 108 14.28 -9.82 -1.50
CA ALA A 108 14.67 -8.69 -0.66
C ALA A 108 14.89 -7.42 -1.50
N ALA A 109 15.57 -7.52 -2.65
CA ALA A 109 15.73 -6.39 -3.56
C ALA A 109 14.38 -5.81 -4.04
N LYS A 110 13.39 -6.66 -4.33
CA LYS A 110 12.02 -6.22 -4.69
C LYS A 110 11.32 -5.51 -3.53
N ILE A 111 11.39 -6.07 -2.32
CA ILE A 111 10.79 -5.47 -1.12
C ILE A 111 11.45 -4.13 -0.81
N ILE A 112 12.78 -4.05 -0.85
CA ILE A 112 13.53 -2.80 -0.61
C ILE A 112 13.12 -1.75 -1.63
N ALA A 113 13.10 -2.07 -2.92
CA ALA A 113 12.66 -1.14 -3.96
C ALA A 113 11.22 -0.63 -3.72
N THR A 114 10.34 -1.50 -3.25
CA THR A 114 8.97 -1.12 -2.89
C THR A 114 8.98 -0.13 -1.72
N LEU A 115 9.70 -0.43 -0.64
CA LEU A 115 9.80 0.42 0.55
C LEU A 115 10.43 1.79 0.25
N LEU A 116 11.41 1.84 -0.67
CA LEU A 116 12.01 3.09 -1.16
C LEU A 116 10.99 3.92 -1.94
N LYS A 117 10.25 3.31 -2.88
CA LYS A 117 9.20 3.99 -3.67
C LYS A 117 8.11 4.58 -2.78
N GLU A 118 7.65 3.83 -1.78
CA GLU A 118 6.60 4.27 -0.84
C GLU A 118 6.99 5.47 -0.01
N ARG A 119 8.29 5.62 0.28
CA ARG A 119 8.84 6.68 1.13
C ARG A 119 9.47 7.81 0.35
N ASN A 120 9.44 7.73 -0.98
CA ASN A 120 10.16 8.65 -1.86
C ASN A 120 11.67 8.75 -1.52
N TRP A 121 12.28 7.58 -1.25
CA TRP A 121 13.69 7.46 -0.92
C TRP A 121 14.50 7.00 -2.13
N GLY A 122 15.71 7.55 -2.26
CA GLY A 122 16.70 7.08 -3.22
C GLY A 122 17.45 5.84 -2.73
N ILE A 123 18.27 5.28 -3.62
CA ILE A 123 19.14 4.13 -3.32
C ILE A 123 20.17 4.41 -2.22
N ASP A 124 20.52 5.67 -2.00
CA ASP A 124 21.39 6.16 -0.93
C ASP A 124 20.88 5.85 0.48
N LYS A 125 19.58 5.55 0.62
CA LYS A 125 18.95 5.13 1.88
C LYS A 125 19.10 3.64 2.18
N VAL A 126 19.67 2.85 1.26
CA VAL A 126 19.98 1.44 1.50
C VAL A 126 21.37 1.32 2.07
N THR A 127 21.44 0.88 3.31
CA THR A 127 22.65 0.71 4.09
C THR A 127 22.80 -0.74 4.55
N LYS A 128 23.94 -1.11 5.08
CA LYS A 128 24.24 -2.46 5.58
C LYS A 128 24.62 -2.40 7.06
N HIS A 129 24.49 -3.50 7.77
CA HIS A 129 24.87 -3.59 9.19
C HIS A 129 26.31 -3.10 9.43
N GLN A 130 27.24 -3.46 8.53
CA GLN A 130 28.66 -3.07 8.62
C GLN A 130 28.86 -1.55 8.68
N ASP A 131 27.92 -0.74 8.20
CA ASP A 131 27.99 0.73 8.23
C ASP A 131 27.78 1.31 9.65
N TYR A 132 27.28 0.49 10.59
CA TYR A 132 26.96 0.90 11.97
C TYR A 132 27.84 0.21 13.03
N SER A 133 28.42 -0.92 12.70
CA SER A 133 29.31 -1.65 13.60
C SER A 133 30.41 -2.35 12.79
N LYS A 134 31.42 -2.91 13.50
CA LYS A 134 32.52 -3.66 12.84
C LYS A 134 32.09 -5.04 12.33
N LYS A 135 30.83 -5.45 12.49
CA LYS A 135 30.36 -6.77 12.08
C LYS A 135 30.31 -6.88 10.56
N TYR A 136 30.94 -7.91 10.01
CA TYR A 136 30.88 -8.24 8.58
C TYR A 136 29.49 -8.82 8.25
N CYS A 137 28.54 -7.93 8.00
CA CYS A 137 27.15 -8.27 7.70
C CYS A 137 26.56 -7.18 6.80
N PRO A 138 25.82 -7.57 5.77
CA PRO A 138 25.35 -8.90 5.36
C PRO A 138 26.46 -9.72 4.64
N HIS A 139 27.02 -10.71 5.32
CA HIS A 139 28.26 -11.39 4.90
C HIS A 139 28.17 -11.99 3.48
N ARG A 140 27.15 -12.79 3.18
CA ARG A 140 27.02 -13.44 1.86
C ARG A 140 26.71 -12.45 0.75
N THR A 141 25.89 -11.45 1.02
CA THR A 141 25.62 -10.35 0.06
C THR A 141 26.89 -9.53 -0.22
N LEU A 142 27.75 -9.33 0.81
CA LEU A 142 29.03 -8.66 0.65
C LEU A 142 30.01 -9.51 -0.16
N ASP A 143 30.09 -10.83 0.13
CA ASP A 143 30.94 -11.78 -0.63
C ASP A 143 30.57 -11.80 -2.12
N MET A 144 29.28 -11.69 -2.42
CA MET A 144 28.76 -11.65 -3.79
C MET A 144 28.84 -10.26 -4.44
N GLY A 145 29.18 -9.23 -3.68
CA GLY A 145 29.31 -7.85 -4.13
C GLY A 145 28.12 -6.97 -3.71
N TRP A 146 28.41 -5.96 -2.87
CA TRP A 146 27.40 -5.01 -2.40
C TRP A 146 26.79 -4.19 -3.55
N ASP A 147 27.64 -3.70 -4.48
CA ASP A 147 27.18 -2.91 -5.63
C ASP A 147 26.28 -3.72 -6.57
N ARG A 148 26.55 -5.03 -6.73
CA ARG A 148 25.67 -5.96 -7.44
C ARG A 148 24.27 -5.97 -6.81
N PHE A 149 24.18 -6.06 -5.48
CA PHE A 149 22.91 -6.03 -4.76
C PHE A 149 22.20 -4.69 -4.91
N LEU A 150 22.91 -3.57 -4.78
CA LEU A 150 22.35 -2.24 -5.04
C LEU A 150 21.84 -2.09 -6.47
N ASN A 151 22.53 -2.66 -7.47
CA ASN A 151 22.08 -2.64 -8.85
C ASN A 151 20.80 -3.45 -9.05
N MET A 152 20.65 -4.62 -8.41
CA MET A 152 19.38 -5.34 -8.43
C MET A 152 18.22 -4.50 -7.86
N ILE A 153 18.45 -3.73 -6.79
CA ILE A 153 17.44 -2.82 -6.24
C ILE A 153 17.14 -1.69 -7.23
N LYS A 154 18.16 -1.08 -7.85
CA LYS A 154 17.99 -0.02 -8.86
C LYS A 154 17.18 -0.49 -10.05
N GLU A 155 17.44 -1.69 -10.56
CA GLU A 155 16.61 -2.30 -11.61
C GLU A 155 15.14 -2.36 -11.22
N LYS A 156 14.84 -2.81 -9.99
CA LYS A 156 13.46 -2.85 -9.47
C LYS A 156 12.87 -1.46 -9.16
N LEU A 157 13.70 -0.48 -8.87
CA LEU A 157 13.27 0.92 -8.76
C LEU A 157 12.87 1.48 -10.13
N ASN A 158 13.63 1.14 -11.18
CA ASN A 158 13.40 1.61 -12.54
C ASN A 158 12.31 0.82 -13.28
N GLU A 159 11.97 -0.38 -12.81
CA GLU A 159 10.81 -1.08 -13.33
C GLU A 159 9.58 -0.18 -13.17
N THR A 160 9.09 0.35 -14.27
CA THR A 160 7.76 0.96 -14.32
C THR A 160 6.79 -0.15 -13.95
N ARG A 161 6.09 -0.01 -12.80
CA ARG A 161 4.99 -0.91 -12.52
C ARG A 161 3.98 -0.68 -13.63
N GLU A 162 3.80 -1.66 -14.49
CA GLU A 162 2.62 -1.68 -15.34
C GLU A 162 1.41 -1.68 -14.41
N ARG A 163 0.81 -0.52 -14.27
CA ARG A 163 -0.46 -0.37 -13.60
C ARG A 163 -1.53 -0.62 -14.66
N PRO A 164 -2.23 -1.74 -14.62
CA PRO A 164 -3.21 -2.09 -15.66
C PRO A 164 -4.37 -1.10 -15.71
N PHE A 165 -4.54 -0.29 -14.65
CA PHE A 165 -5.57 0.74 -14.55
C PHE A 165 -4.94 2.08 -14.23
N ILE A 166 -5.60 3.17 -14.61
CA ILE A 166 -5.28 4.52 -14.16
C ILE A 166 -6.27 4.98 -13.09
N ILE A 167 -5.88 5.97 -12.28
CA ILE A 167 -6.81 6.59 -11.32
C ILE A 167 -7.97 7.21 -12.11
N GLY A 168 -9.20 6.87 -11.73
CA GLY A 168 -10.41 7.25 -12.43
C GLY A 168 -10.98 6.16 -13.33
N ASP A 169 -10.24 5.10 -13.66
CA ASP A 169 -10.80 3.98 -14.41
C ASP A 169 -11.95 3.34 -13.65
N ILE A 170 -12.99 2.97 -14.39
CA ILE A 170 -14.04 2.09 -13.88
C ILE A 170 -13.58 0.64 -14.11
N ILE A 171 -13.58 -0.13 -13.04
CA ILE A 171 -13.20 -1.55 -13.04
C ILE A 171 -14.30 -2.38 -12.41
N TYR A 172 -14.30 -3.68 -12.67
CA TYR A 172 -15.17 -4.64 -11.99
C TYR A 172 -14.37 -5.86 -11.55
N ASN A 173 -14.79 -6.49 -10.45
CA ASN A 173 -14.13 -7.69 -9.94
C ASN A 173 -14.56 -8.92 -10.74
N THR A 174 -13.60 -9.82 -10.96
CA THR A 174 -13.80 -11.05 -11.76
C THR A 174 -14.25 -12.26 -10.92
N SER A 175 -14.21 -12.12 -9.59
CA SER A 175 -14.66 -13.13 -8.61
C SER A 175 -15.22 -12.45 -7.37
N ASP A 176 -15.92 -13.19 -6.52
CA ASP A 176 -16.29 -12.73 -5.19
C ASP A 176 -15.00 -12.47 -4.39
N LEU A 177 -14.88 -11.30 -3.74
CA LEU A 177 -13.72 -10.96 -2.91
C LEU A 177 -14.10 -10.07 -1.73
N TYR A 178 -13.25 -10.05 -0.71
CA TYR A 178 -13.45 -9.18 0.44
C TYR A 178 -12.60 -7.90 0.31
N LEU A 179 -13.25 -6.75 0.47
CA LEU A 179 -12.58 -5.47 0.64
C LEU A 179 -12.44 -5.14 2.13
N HIS A 180 -11.40 -4.42 2.48
CA HIS A 180 -11.11 -4.01 3.85
C HIS A 180 -10.98 -2.50 3.96
N GLU A 181 -11.40 -1.90 5.07
CA GLU A 181 -11.30 -0.44 5.29
C GLU A 181 -9.85 0.05 5.35
N THR A 182 -8.93 -0.81 5.78
CA THR A 182 -7.51 -0.46 5.89
C THR A 182 -6.61 -1.49 5.23
N ALA A 183 -5.52 -1.01 4.65
CA ALA A 183 -4.48 -1.87 4.12
C ALA A 183 -3.96 -2.83 5.19
N GLY A 184 -3.85 -4.11 4.82
CA GLY A 184 -3.36 -5.15 5.73
C GLY A 184 -4.45 -5.89 6.51
N TYR A 185 -5.68 -5.90 6.01
CA TYR A 185 -6.83 -6.62 6.58
C TYR A 185 -7.34 -6.10 7.92
N GLY A 186 -7.10 -4.81 8.23
CA GLY A 186 -7.69 -4.16 9.40
C GLY A 186 -9.03 -3.51 9.08
N GLY A 187 -9.85 -3.27 10.13
CA GLY A 187 -11.16 -2.65 10.00
C GLY A 187 -12.27 -3.62 9.58
N LYS A 188 -13.42 -3.07 9.18
CA LYS A 188 -14.55 -3.85 8.68
C LYS A 188 -14.24 -4.38 7.30
N SER A 189 -14.62 -5.61 7.03
CA SER A 189 -14.58 -6.21 5.70
C SER A 189 -15.96 -6.18 5.06
N MET A 190 -16.00 -6.00 3.74
CA MET A 190 -17.22 -6.05 2.94
C MET A 190 -17.03 -7.06 1.82
N LEU A 191 -18.00 -7.95 1.67
CA LEU A 191 -18.02 -8.89 0.55
C LEU A 191 -18.44 -8.15 -0.73
N LEU A 192 -17.56 -8.15 -1.71
CA LEU A 192 -17.81 -7.63 -3.04
C LEU A 192 -18.20 -8.79 -3.97
N LYS A 193 -19.42 -8.80 -4.46
CA LYS A 193 -19.89 -9.79 -5.39
C LYS A 193 -19.26 -9.61 -6.77
N LYS A 194 -18.97 -10.73 -7.48
CA LYS A 194 -18.46 -10.73 -8.85
C LYS A 194 -19.23 -9.74 -9.74
N GLY A 195 -18.53 -8.97 -10.52
CA GLY A 195 -19.10 -7.98 -11.44
C GLY A 195 -19.44 -6.63 -10.82
N THR A 196 -19.21 -6.45 -9.51
CA THR A 196 -19.43 -5.14 -8.88
C THR A 196 -18.47 -4.10 -9.44
N LYS A 197 -19.00 -2.97 -9.91
CA LYS A 197 -18.23 -1.87 -10.48
C LYS A 197 -17.76 -0.89 -9.42
N GLY A 198 -16.59 -0.34 -9.64
CA GLY A 198 -16.06 0.75 -8.82
C GLY A 198 -15.02 1.56 -9.57
N VAL A 199 -14.61 2.67 -8.97
CA VAL A 199 -13.65 3.60 -9.55
C VAL A 199 -12.32 3.49 -8.83
N VAL A 200 -11.22 3.32 -9.58
CA VAL A 200 -9.85 3.30 -9.03
C VAL A 200 -9.54 4.66 -8.41
N LYS A 201 -9.30 4.73 -7.10
CA LYS A 201 -8.99 5.96 -6.38
C LYS A 201 -7.50 6.17 -6.15
N LYS A 202 -6.79 5.13 -5.79
CA LYS A 202 -5.32 5.15 -5.64
C LYS A 202 -4.77 3.74 -5.69
N TYR A 203 -3.48 3.64 -5.92
CA TYR A 203 -2.76 2.38 -5.76
C TYR A 203 -2.20 2.25 -4.36
N HIS A 204 -2.24 1.03 -3.87
CA HIS A 204 -1.51 0.56 -2.72
C HIS A 204 -0.16 -0.06 -3.17
N TYR A 205 0.77 -0.31 -2.24
CA TYR A 205 1.98 -1.06 -2.57
C TYR A 205 1.63 -2.48 -3.07
N ASN A 206 2.54 -3.10 -3.80
CA ASN A 206 2.38 -4.46 -4.35
C ASN A 206 1.18 -4.65 -5.32
N ASN A 207 0.86 -3.66 -6.14
CA ASN A 207 -0.24 -3.72 -7.12
C ASN A 207 -1.66 -3.88 -6.52
N GLY A 208 -1.83 -3.67 -5.22
CA GLY A 208 -3.14 -3.45 -4.64
C GLY A 208 -3.67 -2.08 -5.07
N LEU A 209 -4.98 -1.92 -5.06
CA LEU A 209 -5.63 -0.65 -5.35
C LEU A 209 -6.74 -0.35 -4.34
N TYR A 210 -7.06 0.92 -4.20
CA TYR A 210 -8.24 1.37 -3.50
C TYR A 210 -9.34 1.71 -4.51
N MET A 211 -10.52 1.21 -4.25
CA MET A 211 -11.67 1.33 -5.11
C MET A 211 -12.83 1.98 -4.36
N ALA A 212 -13.46 3.00 -4.97
CA ALA A 212 -14.73 3.53 -4.50
C ALA A 212 -15.86 2.80 -5.21
N LEU A 213 -16.90 2.42 -4.47
CA LEU A 213 -18.10 1.75 -4.97
C LEU A 213 -19.21 2.77 -5.17
N GLY A 214 -19.79 2.80 -6.36
CA GLY A 214 -20.88 3.73 -6.70
C GLY A 214 -20.50 5.17 -6.37
N ASP A 215 -21.40 5.89 -5.72
CA ASP A 215 -21.22 7.29 -5.29
C ASP A 215 -20.48 7.42 -3.94
N ALA A 216 -19.88 6.34 -3.44
CA ALA A 216 -19.22 6.34 -2.15
C ALA A 216 -18.03 7.28 -2.14
N THR A 217 -18.00 8.17 -1.14
CA THR A 217 -16.83 8.98 -0.81
C THR A 217 -15.74 8.18 -0.15
N SER A 218 -16.09 7.09 0.50
CA SER A 218 -15.17 6.11 1.11
C SER A 218 -14.68 5.11 0.07
N TYR A 219 -13.43 4.73 0.16
CA TYR A 219 -12.83 3.69 -0.68
C TYR A 219 -12.19 2.62 0.20
N TYR A 220 -12.27 1.41 -0.29
CA TYR A 220 -11.79 0.24 0.42
C TYR A 220 -10.47 -0.25 -0.18
N ASP A 221 -9.64 -0.87 0.65
CA ASP A 221 -8.47 -1.60 0.19
C ASP A 221 -8.96 -2.78 -0.63
N ALA A 222 -8.95 -2.59 -1.91
CA ALA A 222 -9.28 -3.63 -2.83
C ALA A 222 -8.07 -4.52 -3.04
N ALA A 223 -8.33 -5.76 -3.24
CA ALA A 223 -7.44 -6.80 -3.60
C ALA A 223 -6.52 -6.44 -4.79
N TRP A 224 -5.86 -7.43 -5.32
CA TRP A 224 -4.85 -7.30 -6.35
C TRP A 224 -5.42 -6.91 -7.69
N THR A 225 -4.65 -6.20 -8.50
CA THR A 225 -5.07 -5.77 -9.84
C THR A 225 -5.51 -6.91 -10.76
N ASN A 226 -5.01 -8.13 -10.57
CA ASN A 226 -5.41 -9.31 -11.34
C ASN A 226 -6.80 -9.86 -10.99
N GLU A 227 -7.45 -9.35 -9.93
CA GLU A 227 -8.83 -9.71 -9.56
C GLU A 227 -9.86 -8.77 -10.18
N PHE A 228 -9.41 -7.83 -11.03
CA PHE A 228 -10.25 -6.83 -11.70
C PHE A 228 -10.01 -6.78 -13.20
N GLU A 229 -11.02 -6.35 -13.92
CA GLU A 229 -10.94 -5.97 -15.31
C GLU A 229 -11.44 -4.53 -15.52
N LYS A 230 -10.93 -3.88 -16.59
CA LYS A 230 -11.38 -2.55 -16.97
C LYS A 230 -12.76 -2.63 -17.61
N PHE A 231 -13.71 -1.84 -17.10
CA PHE A 231 -15.02 -1.71 -17.73
C PHE A 231 -14.89 -0.82 -18.98
N THR A 232 -15.15 -1.43 -20.14
CA THR A 232 -15.27 -0.72 -21.42
C THR A 232 -16.70 -0.86 -21.90
N THR A 233 -17.30 0.22 -22.36
CA THR A 233 -18.67 0.23 -22.88
C THR A 233 -18.86 -0.64 -24.14
N THR A 234 -17.76 -1.11 -24.73
CA THR A 234 -17.77 -1.94 -25.94
C THR A 234 -17.88 -3.44 -25.68
N LYS A 235 -17.84 -3.88 -24.41
CA LYS A 235 -18.01 -5.28 -24.04
C LYS A 235 -18.92 -5.37 -22.82
N PRO A 236 -20.24 -5.60 -23.02
CA PRO A 236 -21.11 -5.83 -21.88
C PRO A 236 -20.68 -7.10 -21.13
N PRO A 237 -20.67 -7.12 -19.82
CA PRO A 237 -20.55 -8.37 -19.07
C PRO A 237 -21.80 -9.21 -19.37
N VAL A 238 -21.64 -10.23 -20.23
CA VAL A 238 -22.69 -11.17 -20.51
C VAL A 238 -22.69 -12.23 -19.44
N GLU A 239 -23.59 -12.07 -18.51
CA GLU A 239 -24.45 -13.15 -18.03
C GLU A 239 -25.62 -12.47 -17.32
N GLU A 240 -26.71 -12.32 -18.09
CA GLU A 240 -28.04 -12.07 -17.55
C GLU A 240 -28.39 -13.18 -16.55
N LEU A 241 -28.59 -12.80 -15.28
CA LEU A 241 -29.32 -13.64 -14.36
C LEU A 241 -30.73 -13.83 -14.95
N LYS A 242 -31.03 -15.03 -15.34
CA LYS A 242 -32.42 -15.42 -15.69
C LYS A 242 -33.26 -15.22 -14.44
N GLU A 243 -34.10 -14.20 -14.49
CA GLU A 243 -35.23 -14.06 -13.56
C GLU A 243 -36.16 -15.25 -13.79
N ASP A 244 -36.25 -16.13 -12.79
CA ASP A 244 -37.35 -17.07 -12.71
C ASP A 244 -38.65 -16.33 -12.39
N ASN A 245 -39.43 -16.07 -13.45
CA ASN A 245 -40.80 -15.64 -13.37
C ASN A 245 -41.62 -16.72 -12.66
N LYS A 246 -42.11 -16.44 -11.48
CA LYS A 246 -43.34 -17.06 -10.96
C LYS A 246 -44.40 -16.00 -10.74
N GLU A 247 -45.28 -16.01 -11.71
CA GLU A 247 -46.58 -15.38 -11.77
C GLU A 247 -47.42 -15.74 -10.55
N THR A 248 -48.03 -14.78 -9.86
CA THR A 248 -49.36 -14.90 -9.28
C THR A 248 -50.07 -13.57 -9.20
N THR A 249 -51.10 -13.50 -10.00
CA THR A 249 -52.24 -12.60 -10.11
C THR A 249 -52.88 -12.18 -8.79
N LYS A 250 -53.23 -10.90 -8.65
CA LYS A 250 -54.62 -10.35 -8.52
C LYS A 250 -54.57 -8.88 -8.08
N GLU A 251 -55.14 -8.04 -8.94
CA GLU A 251 -55.76 -6.74 -8.68
C GLU A 251 -57.15 -6.94 -7.99
N PRO A 252 -57.98 -5.90 -7.58
CA PRO A 252 -57.92 -4.49 -7.91
C PRO A 252 -58.42 -3.46 -6.82
N GLU A 253 -58.26 -2.17 -7.19
CA GLU A 253 -59.14 -0.99 -6.92
C GLU A 253 -59.30 -0.42 -5.50
N LYS A 254 -59.06 0.89 -5.28
CA LYS A 254 -59.86 2.10 -5.53
C LYS A 254 -59.23 3.38 -4.99
N GLU A 255 -59.27 4.39 -5.82
CA GLU A 255 -59.55 5.83 -5.68
C GLU A 255 -59.63 6.45 -4.28
N ASP A 256 -58.99 7.62 -4.06
CA ASP A 256 -59.62 8.95 -4.12
C ASP A 256 -58.63 10.10 -3.88
N LYS A 257 -58.64 11.03 -4.79
CA LYS A 257 -58.68 12.48 -4.91
C LYS A 257 -58.16 13.41 -3.78
N ASN A 258 -57.52 14.43 -4.33
CA ASN A 258 -57.59 15.89 -4.03
C ASN A 258 -56.51 16.47 -3.09
N ARG A 259 -55.75 17.38 -3.54
CA ARG A 259 -55.88 18.83 -3.84
C ARG A 259 -54.50 19.47 -3.84
N GLU A 260 -54.18 20.07 -4.94
CA GLU A 260 -53.95 21.49 -5.20
C GLU A 260 -52.87 22.26 -4.39
N ASN A 261 -51.98 22.80 -5.20
CA ASN A 261 -51.52 24.20 -5.34
C ASN A 261 -50.37 24.69 -4.45
N ASN A 262 -49.30 25.11 -4.98
CA ASN A 262 -48.95 26.42 -5.54
C ASN A 262 -47.42 26.61 -5.60
N ASN A 263 -46.99 26.99 -6.77
CA ASN A 263 -46.03 28.06 -7.11
C ASN A 263 -45.03 28.52 -6.04
N ASN A 264 -43.70 28.44 -6.31
CA ASN A 264 -43.03 29.63 -6.86
C ASN A 264 -41.58 29.33 -7.26
N LYS A 265 -41.20 29.97 -8.35
CA LYS A 265 -39.85 30.25 -8.81
C LYS A 265 -38.99 30.79 -7.68
N ASP A 266 -37.73 30.40 -7.64
CA ASP A 266 -36.66 31.38 -7.80
C ASP A 266 -35.31 30.70 -8.04
N ASN A 267 -34.71 31.11 -9.14
CA ASN A 267 -33.30 31.01 -9.44
C ASN A 267 -32.48 31.70 -8.34
N LYS A 268 -31.45 31.03 -7.84
CA LYS A 268 -30.29 31.79 -7.35
C LYS A 268 -29.01 30.99 -7.54
N ASP A 269 -28.11 31.61 -8.31
CA ASP A 269 -26.70 31.36 -8.42
C ASP A 269 -26.08 30.97 -7.07
N THR A 270 -25.64 29.75 -6.92
CA THR A 270 -24.79 29.36 -5.80
C THR A 270 -23.36 29.74 -6.12
N ASN A 271 -22.90 30.64 -5.37
CA ASN A 271 -21.66 31.39 -5.37
C ASN A 271 -20.44 30.46 -5.36
N ASN A 272 -19.55 30.62 -6.33
CA ASN A 272 -18.23 30.00 -6.42
C ASN A 272 -17.29 30.28 -5.21
N ASN A 273 -17.71 31.16 -4.29
CA ASN A 273 -16.93 31.54 -3.12
C ASN A 273 -17.00 30.54 -1.94
N ASP A 274 -18.02 29.69 -1.88
CA ASP A 274 -18.16 28.72 -0.77
C ASP A 274 -17.41 27.41 -1.06
N LEU A 275 -17.29 27.04 -2.34
CA LEU A 275 -16.44 25.90 -2.74
C LEU A 275 -14.94 26.19 -2.51
N ASP A 276 -14.51 27.44 -2.78
CA ASP A 276 -13.11 27.85 -2.57
C ASP A 276 -12.72 27.83 -1.08
N LYS A 277 -13.63 28.19 -0.18
CA LYS A 277 -13.41 28.14 1.28
C LYS A 277 -13.40 26.73 1.85
N GLU A 278 -14.14 25.82 1.26
CA GLU A 278 -14.18 24.41 1.66
C GLU A 278 -12.91 23.68 1.22
N LEU A 279 -12.40 23.97 0.03
CA LEU A 279 -11.11 23.47 -0.47
C LEU A 279 -9.92 23.98 0.37
N GLU A 280 -9.96 25.22 0.82
CA GLU A 280 -8.94 25.81 1.69
C GLU A 280 -8.86 25.10 3.06
N ARG A 281 -10.01 24.71 3.62
CA ARG A 281 -10.08 23.98 4.90
C ARG A 281 -9.68 22.51 4.80
N GLN A 282 -10.04 21.83 3.70
CA GLN A 282 -9.82 20.39 3.55
C GLN A 282 -8.46 20.04 2.97
N ASN A 283 -7.86 20.92 2.17
CA ASN A 283 -6.54 20.67 1.58
C ASN A 283 -5.81 21.96 1.21
N PRO A 284 -5.18 22.64 2.18
CA PRO A 284 -4.55 23.96 1.97
C PRO A 284 -3.49 23.97 0.86
N LEU A 285 -2.80 22.85 0.66
CA LEU A 285 -1.76 22.72 -0.37
C LEU A 285 -2.35 22.66 -1.78
N LEU A 286 -3.43 21.93 -1.99
CA LEU A 286 -4.14 21.85 -3.29
C LEU A 286 -4.81 23.19 -3.64
N TRP A 287 -5.39 23.87 -2.68
CA TRP A 287 -5.94 25.20 -2.84
C TRP A 287 -4.86 26.21 -3.25
N PHE A 288 -3.68 26.18 -2.62
CA PHE A 288 -2.55 27.03 -2.95
C PHE A 288 -2.02 26.78 -4.38
N ILE A 289 -1.92 25.51 -4.78
CA ILE A 289 -1.52 25.11 -6.14
C ILE A 289 -2.53 25.59 -7.19
N ASP A 290 -3.84 25.46 -6.94
CA ASP A 290 -4.88 25.94 -7.84
C ASP A 290 -4.81 27.46 -8.03
N LYS A 291 -4.57 28.22 -6.96
CA LYS A 291 -4.34 29.67 -7.04
C LYS A 291 -3.12 30.06 -7.86
N ILE A 292 -2.02 29.32 -7.72
CA ILE A 292 -0.81 29.54 -8.53
C ILE A 292 -1.10 29.26 -10.01
N ILE A 293 -1.78 28.17 -10.33
CA ILE A 293 -2.15 27.81 -11.70
C ILE A 293 -3.06 28.89 -12.31
N LYS A 294 -4.09 29.35 -11.59
CA LYS A 294 -4.99 30.43 -12.03
C LYS A 294 -4.23 31.76 -12.26
N LEU A 295 -3.21 32.05 -11.43
CA LEU A 295 -2.38 33.23 -11.59
C LEU A 295 -1.46 33.11 -12.84
N LEU A 296 -0.81 31.97 -13.04
CA LEU A 296 0.03 31.72 -14.21
C LEU A 296 -0.77 31.80 -15.52
N VAL A 297 -1.98 31.24 -15.56
CA VAL A 297 -2.89 31.35 -16.71
C VAL A 297 -3.24 32.80 -17.02
N LYS A 298 -3.48 33.65 -15.99
CA LYS A 298 -3.72 35.10 -16.18
C LYS A 298 -2.49 35.82 -16.75
N ILE A 299 -1.29 35.49 -16.29
CA ILE A 299 -0.02 36.05 -16.77
C ILE A 299 0.21 35.68 -18.24
N PHE A 300 0.02 34.40 -18.59
CA PHE A 300 0.15 33.94 -19.99
C PHE A 300 -0.88 34.57 -20.94
N LYS A 301 -2.12 34.78 -20.50
CA LYS A 301 -3.14 35.47 -21.29
C LYS A 301 -2.86 36.98 -21.50
N ARG A 302 -2.12 37.61 -20.57
CA ARG A 302 -1.71 39.04 -20.71
C ARG A 302 -0.50 39.22 -21.61
N ARG A 303 0.29 38.19 -21.86
CA ARG A 303 1.45 38.25 -22.78
C ARG A 303 1.09 37.96 -24.25
N LYS A 304 -0.15 37.57 -24.52
CA LYS A 304 -0.67 37.33 -25.88
C LYS A 304 -1.59 38.46 -26.41
N LYS A 305 -1.70 39.54 -25.69
CA LYS A 305 -2.26 40.82 -26.13
C LYS A 305 -1.13 41.87 -26.19
#